data_7e08e1f17c138b7ce49bade99777d5d8
#
_entry.id   7e08e1f17c138b7ce49bade99777d5d8
#
_cell.length_a   1.000
_cell.length_b   1.000
_cell.length_c   1.000
_cell.angle_alpha   90.00
_cell.angle_beta   90.00
_cell.angle_gamma   90.00
#
_symmetry.space_group_name_H-M   'P 1'
#
loop_
_entity.id
_entity.type
_entity.pdbx_description
1 polymer ?
#
loop_
_entity_poly.entity_id
_entity_poly.type
_entity_poly.pdbx_seq_one_letter_code
_entity_poly.pdbx_strand_id
1 'polypeptide(L)'
;MLEAMRLSELQLPLSGRLVGADASFSAVSTDSRAIQPGQLFIALTGPRFDGHAYLAEVAAKGAMAALVAREVEGASLPQLVVADTRLALGRLGALNREAFKGPVAAITGSSGKTSVKEMLASILRSAHGHDAVLATRGNLNNDLGAPLTLLELSAEHRSAVIELGASRVGDIAYTVSLVRPDVSLITNAGTAHVGEFGGPEKIVQAKGEILDGLSATGTAVLNRDDKAYPIWAERVAGKRIVSFGLDNPLADFSAGSIAYDQRGCPNFVLTGPLGNLRVQLNLLGRHNVANALAAAAAAH
;
A
#
# COMPACT_ATOMS: atom_id res chain seq x y z
N MET A 1 -9.83 -2.38 11.94
CA MET A 1 -9.91 -0.91 11.95
C MET A 1 -9.46 -0.39 13.31
N LEU A 2 -9.00 0.86 13.40
CA LEU A 2 -8.56 1.49 14.66
C LEU A 2 -9.72 1.69 15.63
N GLU A 3 -10.84 2.19 15.11
CA GLU A 3 -12.07 2.40 15.87
C GLU A 3 -13.27 1.94 15.07
N ALA A 4 -14.34 1.59 15.77
CA ALA A 4 -15.61 1.33 15.12
C ALA A 4 -16.17 2.64 14.55
N MET A 5 -16.76 2.58 13.35
CA MET A 5 -17.39 3.72 12.69
C MET A 5 -18.90 3.57 12.67
N ARG A 6 -19.61 4.69 12.67
CA ARG A 6 -21.09 4.73 12.53
C ARG A 6 -21.46 5.27 11.16
N LEU A 7 -22.53 4.74 10.58
CA LEU A 7 -23.02 5.22 9.27
C LEU A 7 -23.37 6.70 9.29
N SER A 8 -23.94 7.18 10.41
CA SER A 8 -24.28 8.61 10.57
C SER A 8 -23.08 9.53 10.49
N GLU A 9 -21.92 9.12 11.03
CA GLU A 9 -20.66 9.87 11.01
C GLU A 9 -20.05 9.91 9.62
N LEU A 10 -20.35 8.94 8.78
CA LEU A 10 -19.82 8.82 7.42
C LEU A 10 -20.60 9.59 6.36
N GLN A 11 -21.80 10.11 6.68
CA GLN A 11 -22.61 10.85 5.72
C GLN A 11 -21.84 12.03 5.12
N LEU A 12 -21.23 12.86 5.94
CA LEU A 12 -20.48 14.02 5.46
C LEU A 12 -19.16 13.63 4.77
N PRO A 13 -18.28 12.79 5.37
CA PRO A 13 -17.01 12.39 4.74
C PRO A 13 -17.18 11.69 3.40
N LEU A 14 -18.25 10.89 3.24
CA LEU A 14 -18.52 10.13 2.02
C LEU A 14 -19.54 10.82 1.10
N SER A 15 -20.06 11.99 1.49
CA SER A 15 -21.17 12.66 0.78
C SER A 15 -22.35 11.70 0.56
N GLY A 16 -22.67 10.92 1.61
CA GLY A 16 -23.66 9.86 1.56
C GLY A 16 -24.96 10.23 2.25
N ARG A 17 -26.02 9.49 1.91
CA ARG A 17 -27.36 9.59 2.51
C ARG A 17 -27.66 8.28 3.25
N LEU A 18 -27.92 8.39 4.55
CA LEU A 18 -28.33 7.26 5.37
C LEU A 18 -29.79 6.87 5.08
N VAL A 19 -30.04 5.60 4.86
CA VAL A 19 -31.34 4.97 4.71
C VAL A 19 -31.50 3.89 5.76
N GLY A 20 -32.55 3.97 6.57
CA GLY A 20 -32.80 3.07 7.71
C GLY A 20 -32.14 3.55 9.00
N ALA A 21 -31.96 2.63 9.94
CA ALA A 21 -31.39 2.93 11.25
C ALA A 21 -29.88 3.16 11.16
N ASP A 22 -29.35 3.94 12.12
CA ASP A 22 -27.91 4.06 12.25
C ASP A 22 -27.29 2.76 12.77
N ALA A 23 -26.14 2.38 12.22
CA ALA A 23 -25.43 1.16 12.59
C ALA A 23 -23.93 1.43 12.75
N SER A 24 -23.30 0.67 13.66
CA SER A 24 -21.86 0.69 13.88
C SER A 24 -21.22 -0.57 13.34
N PHE A 25 -20.02 -0.44 12.79
CA PHE A 25 -19.21 -1.55 12.27
C PHE A 25 -17.74 -1.35 12.61
N SER A 26 -16.99 -2.46 12.73
CA SER A 26 -15.56 -2.45 13.06
C SER A 26 -14.68 -3.08 11.97
N ALA A 27 -15.28 -3.58 10.91
CA ALA A 27 -14.59 -4.14 9.76
C ALA A 27 -15.47 -4.03 8.51
N VAL A 28 -14.87 -4.19 7.34
CA VAL A 28 -15.55 -4.13 6.04
C VAL A 28 -15.29 -5.38 5.22
N SER A 29 -16.21 -5.69 4.31
CA SER A 29 -15.99 -6.70 3.26
C SER A 29 -16.60 -6.23 1.94
N THR A 30 -15.93 -6.55 0.85
CA THR A 30 -16.44 -6.39 -0.52
C THR A 30 -16.86 -7.73 -1.14
N ASP A 31 -16.66 -8.85 -0.41
CA ASP A 31 -16.98 -10.20 -0.87
C ASP A 31 -18.16 -10.74 -0.05
N SER A 32 -19.33 -10.91 -0.70
CA SER A 32 -20.54 -11.44 -0.07
C SER A 32 -20.39 -12.87 0.47
N ARG A 33 -19.42 -13.63 -0.06
CA ARG A 33 -19.14 -15.02 0.36
C ARG A 33 -18.37 -15.05 1.67
N ALA A 34 -17.52 -14.06 1.91
CA ALA A 34 -16.60 -13.98 3.05
C ALA A 34 -17.06 -13.02 4.15
N ILE A 35 -18.21 -12.37 3.99
CA ILE A 35 -18.77 -11.43 4.99
C ILE A 35 -18.93 -12.11 6.35
N GLN A 36 -18.57 -11.42 7.42
CA GLN A 36 -18.70 -11.86 8.78
C GLN A 36 -19.70 -10.98 9.55
N PRO A 37 -20.30 -11.49 10.64
CA PRO A 37 -21.14 -10.68 11.51
C PRO A 37 -20.41 -9.42 12.01
N GLY A 38 -21.12 -8.30 12.04
CA GLY A 38 -20.56 -7.03 12.50
C GLY A 38 -19.85 -6.20 11.43
N GLN A 39 -19.71 -6.70 10.20
CA GLN A 39 -19.05 -5.98 9.11
C GLN A 39 -20.00 -5.09 8.31
N LEU A 40 -19.45 -4.02 7.73
CA LEU A 40 -20.07 -3.27 6.66
C LEU A 40 -19.81 -3.99 5.33
N PHE A 41 -20.86 -4.26 4.58
CA PHE A 41 -20.72 -4.75 3.20
C PHE A 41 -20.65 -3.58 2.24
N ILE A 42 -19.64 -3.57 1.35
CA ILE A 42 -19.49 -2.57 0.30
C ILE A 42 -19.89 -3.17 -1.04
N ALA A 43 -21.03 -2.73 -1.57
CA ALA A 43 -21.58 -3.22 -2.81
C ALA A 43 -20.85 -2.62 -4.02
N LEU A 44 -19.76 -3.26 -4.44
CA LEU A 44 -19.03 -2.88 -5.65
C LEU A 44 -19.77 -3.37 -6.90
N THR A 45 -19.61 -2.65 -7.99
CA THR A 45 -20.11 -3.03 -9.31
C THR A 45 -18.94 -3.20 -10.27
N GLY A 46 -18.95 -4.28 -11.01
CA GLY A 46 -17.98 -4.59 -12.06
C GLY A 46 -18.66 -5.02 -13.36
N PRO A 47 -17.90 -5.27 -14.43
CA PRO A 47 -18.49 -5.61 -15.75
C PRO A 47 -19.35 -6.89 -15.75
N ARG A 48 -19.14 -7.79 -14.79
CA ARG A 48 -19.81 -9.10 -14.74
C ARG A 48 -20.54 -9.36 -13.43
N PHE A 49 -20.57 -8.41 -12.50
CA PHE A 49 -21.22 -8.57 -11.22
C PHE A 49 -21.74 -7.22 -10.69
N ASP A 50 -22.76 -7.31 -9.86
CA ASP A 50 -23.29 -6.17 -9.13
C ASP A 50 -23.52 -6.57 -7.66
N GLY A 51 -22.73 -6.00 -6.75
CA GLY A 51 -22.78 -6.27 -5.33
C GLY A 51 -24.13 -5.97 -4.69
N HIS A 52 -24.90 -5.05 -5.27
CA HIS A 52 -26.23 -4.70 -4.76
C HIS A 52 -27.23 -5.88 -4.77
N ALA A 53 -27.03 -6.86 -5.65
CA ALA A 53 -27.87 -8.06 -5.72
C ALA A 53 -27.69 -8.98 -4.50
N TYR A 54 -26.65 -8.80 -3.70
CA TYR A 54 -26.30 -9.70 -2.58
C TYR A 54 -26.69 -9.17 -1.20
N LEU A 55 -27.42 -8.03 -1.12
CA LEU A 55 -27.77 -7.44 0.19
C LEU A 55 -28.57 -8.39 1.09
N ALA A 56 -29.49 -9.15 0.53
CA ALA A 56 -30.26 -10.15 1.30
C ALA A 56 -29.35 -11.28 1.84
N GLU A 57 -28.40 -11.75 1.02
CA GLU A 57 -27.43 -12.78 1.39
C GLU A 57 -26.53 -12.31 2.54
N VAL A 58 -25.93 -11.12 2.40
CA VAL A 58 -25.02 -10.60 3.43
C VAL A 58 -25.75 -10.23 4.71
N ALA A 59 -27.01 -9.80 4.62
CA ALA A 59 -27.87 -9.61 5.79
C ALA A 59 -28.07 -10.92 6.57
N ALA A 60 -28.37 -12.00 5.87
CA ALA A 60 -28.53 -13.34 6.46
C ALA A 60 -27.24 -13.85 7.12
N LYS A 61 -26.06 -13.40 6.66
CA LYS A 61 -24.75 -13.72 7.25
C LYS A 61 -24.34 -12.78 8.39
N GLY A 62 -25.19 -11.80 8.75
CA GLY A 62 -24.97 -10.92 9.91
C GLY A 62 -24.20 -9.64 9.58
N ALA A 63 -24.15 -9.19 8.33
CA ALA A 63 -23.70 -7.85 8.01
C ALA A 63 -24.50 -6.80 8.81
N MET A 64 -23.83 -5.75 9.28
CA MET A 64 -24.50 -4.71 10.10
C MET A 64 -25.13 -3.62 9.23
N ALA A 65 -24.58 -3.39 8.05
CA ALA A 65 -25.01 -2.34 7.13
C ALA A 65 -24.42 -2.58 5.74
N ALA A 66 -24.88 -1.79 4.77
CA ALA A 66 -24.34 -1.79 3.42
C ALA A 66 -23.99 -0.38 2.93
N LEU A 67 -22.84 -0.24 2.24
CA LEU A 67 -22.47 0.92 1.45
C LEU A 67 -22.85 0.63 -0.01
N VAL A 68 -23.71 1.45 -0.58
CA VAL A 68 -24.37 1.19 -1.87
C VAL A 68 -24.30 2.42 -2.79
N ALA A 69 -24.29 2.21 -4.11
CA ALA A 69 -24.37 3.32 -5.09
C ALA A 69 -25.81 3.74 -5.39
N ARG A 70 -26.78 2.91 -5.05
CA ARG A 70 -28.21 3.18 -5.15
C ARG A 70 -28.94 2.46 -4.02
N GLU A 71 -30.01 3.04 -3.56
CA GLU A 71 -30.87 2.40 -2.58
C GLU A 71 -31.44 1.08 -3.13
N VAL A 72 -31.39 0.03 -2.32
CA VAL A 72 -32.02 -1.26 -2.61
C VAL A 72 -33.29 -1.35 -1.78
N GLU A 73 -34.43 -1.13 -2.42
CA GLU A 73 -35.73 -1.18 -1.76
C GLU A 73 -36.01 -2.57 -1.15
N GLY A 74 -36.62 -2.57 0.02
CA GLY A 74 -36.94 -3.80 0.75
C GLY A 74 -35.76 -4.51 1.39
N ALA A 75 -34.53 -3.99 1.28
CA ALA A 75 -33.39 -4.53 2.00
C ALA A 75 -33.55 -4.32 3.52
N SER A 76 -33.27 -5.36 4.30
CA SER A 76 -33.35 -5.32 5.77
C SER A 76 -32.18 -4.58 6.43
N LEU A 77 -31.08 -4.36 5.70
CA LEU A 77 -29.89 -3.67 6.19
C LEU A 77 -30.04 -2.15 6.13
N PRO A 78 -29.55 -1.41 7.12
CA PRO A 78 -29.27 0.00 6.96
C PRO A 78 -28.30 0.23 5.79
N GLN A 79 -28.53 1.29 5.02
CA GLN A 79 -27.76 1.59 3.82
C GLN A 79 -27.18 3.00 3.89
N LEU A 80 -25.91 3.14 3.54
CA LEU A 80 -25.32 4.44 3.22
C LEU A 80 -25.20 4.54 1.69
N VAL A 81 -26.05 5.37 1.10
CA VAL A 81 -26.10 5.57 -0.35
C VAL A 81 -25.10 6.66 -0.73
N VAL A 82 -24.17 6.34 -1.60
CA VAL A 82 -23.11 7.23 -2.11
C VAL A 82 -23.11 7.27 -3.63
N ALA A 83 -22.47 8.26 -4.22
CA ALA A 83 -22.41 8.36 -5.68
C ALA A 83 -21.56 7.25 -6.33
N ASP A 84 -20.49 6.83 -5.65
CA ASP A 84 -19.53 5.82 -6.13
C ASP A 84 -18.97 5.04 -4.94
N THR A 85 -19.29 3.75 -4.85
CA THR A 85 -18.85 2.86 -3.76
C THR A 85 -17.36 2.57 -3.79
N ARG A 86 -16.71 2.66 -4.96
CA ARG A 86 -15.27 2.47 -5.12
C ARG A 86 -14.49 3.66 -4.54
N LEU A 87 -14.92 4.87 -4.85
CA LEU A 87 -14.35 6.08 -4.26
C LEU A 87 -14.64 6.17 -2.76
N ALA A 88 -15.83 5.76 -2.33
CA ALA A 88 -16.19 5.71 -0.92
C ALA A 88 -15.34 4.71 -0.13
N LEU A 89 -15.03 3.54 -0.69
CA LEU A 89 -14.06 2.59 -0.12
C LEU A 89 -12.68 3.25 0.06
N GLY A 90 -12.20 3.98 -0.96
CA GLY A 90 -10.96 4.73 -0.86
C GLY A 90 -10.96 5.73 0.31
N ARG A 91 -12.02 6.51 0.44
CA ARG A 91 -12.20 7.49 1.53
C ARG A 91 -12.28 6.83 2.90
N LEU A 92 -12.97 5.69 3.03
CA LEU A 92 -12.99 4.90 4.27
C LEU A 92 -11.58 4.45 4.68
N GLY A 93 -10.80 3.93 3.73
CA GLY A 93 -9.40 3.57 3.97
C GLY A 93 -8.57 4.77 4.42
N ALA A 94 -8.75 5.93 3.79
CA ALA A 94 -8.06 7.16 4.14
C ALA A 94 -8.43 7.65 5.55
N LEU A 95 -9.70 7.55 5.97
CA LEU A 95 -10.13 7.90 7.32
C LEU A 95 -9.45 7.01 8.38
N ASN A 96 -9.42 5.69 8.14
CA ASN A 96 -8.72 4.77 9.05
C ASN A 96 -7.21 5.05 9.09
N ARG A 97 -6.59 5.38 7.93
CA ARG A 97 -5.18 5.80 7.85
C ARG A 97 -4.92 7.09 8.63
N GLU A 98 -5.82 8.05 8.58
CA GLU A 98 -5.69 9.33 9.29
C GLU A 98 -5.68 9.16 10.81
N ALA A 99 -6.45 8.22 11.32
CA ALA A 99 -6.46 7.87 12.73
C ALA A 99 -5.17 7.15 13.16
N PHE A 100 -4.49 6.45 12.25
CA PHE A 100 -3.24 5.74 12.54
C PHE A 100 -2.07 6.71 12.67
N LYS A 101 -1.31 6.60 13.78
CA LYS A 101 -0.21 7.51 14.12
C LYS A 101 1.18 6.90 13.91
N GLY A 102 1.26 5.59 13.63
CA GLY A 102 2.52 4.93 13.31
C GLY A 102 3.05 5.28 11.92
N PRO A 103 4.36 5.08 11.67
CA PRO A 103 4.94 5.33 10.36
C PRO A 103 4.40 4.36 9.30
N VAL A 104 4.24 4.87 8.09
CA VAL A 104 3.79 4.12 6.91
C VAL A 104 4.80 4.27 5.80
N ALA A 105 5.31 3.14 5.32
CA ALA A 105 6.13 3.07 4.12
C ALA A 105 5.28 2.64 2.92
N ALA A 106 5.36 3.37 1.82
CA ALA A 106 4.78 2.99 0.54
C ALA A 106 5.87 2.57 -0.45
N ILE A 107 5.63 1.49 -1.18
CA ILE A 107 6.61 0.89 -2.10
C ILE A 107 6.00 0.73 -3.49
N THR A 108 6.70 1.20 -4.50
CA THR A 108 6.38 0.94 -5.91
C THR A 108 7.63 0.61 -6.73
N GLY A 109 7.44 0.31 -7.99
CA GLY A 109 8.47 0.03 -8.97
C GLY A 109 7.99 -0.95 -10.04
N SER A 110 8.77 -1.16 -11.06
CA SER A 110 8.45 -2.12 -12.12
C SER A 110 8.64 -3.56 -11.65
N SER A 111 9.69 -3.83 -10.90
CA SER A 111 10.01 -5.14 -10.32
C SER A 111 10.50 -5.01 -8.87
N GLY A 112 10.49 -6.10 -8.11
CA GLY A 112 11.03 -6.17 -6.76
C GLY A 112 10.13 -5.61 -5.66
N LYS A 113 9.00 -4.97 -5.95
CA LYS A 113 8.08 -4.40 -4.95
C LYS A 113 7.74 -5.36 -3.81
N THR A 114 7.23 -6.52 -4.17
CA THR A 114 6.79 -7.53 -3.19
C THR A 114 7.95 -8.06 -2.37
N SER A 115 9.12 -8.29 -2.99
CA SER A 115 10.32 -8.72 -2.27
C SER A 115 10.79 -7.66 -1.27
N VAL A 116 10.85 -6.40 -1.68
CA VAL A 116 11.22 -5.28 -0.79
C VAL A 116 10.20 -5.10 0.33
N LYS A 117 8.90 -5.20 0.02
CA LYS A 117 7.82 -5.15 1.01
C LYS A 117 7.99 -6.23 2.08
N GLU A 118 8.22 -7.48 1.68
CA GLU A 118 8.41 -8.59 2.64
C GLU A 118 9.69 -8.43 3.45
N MET A 119 10.81 -8.00 2.84
CA MET A 119 12.06 -7.75 3.53
C MET A 119 11.91 -6.62 4.56
N LEU A 120 11.30 -5.49 4.16
CA LEU A 120 11.05 -4.37 5.07
C LEU A 120 10.11 -4.76 6.22
N ALA A 121 9.02 -5.46 5.90
CA ALA A 121 8.12 -5.96 6.93
C ALA A 121 8.82 -6.92 7.89
N SER A 122 9.73 -7.78 7.41
CA SER A 122 10.53 -8.68 8.24
C SER A 122 11.46 -7.92 9.19
N ILE A 123 12.13 -6.87 8.70
CA ILE A 123 12.98 -6.00 9.52
C ILE A 123 12.14 -5.34 10.63
N LEU A 124 11.01 -4.75 10.27
CA LEU A 124 10.13 -4.06 11.22
C LEU A 124 9.50 -5.04 12.24
N ARG A 125 9.11 -6.24 11.80
CA ARG A 125 8.63 -7.30 12.70
C ARG A 125 9.66 -7.76 13.70
N SER A 126 10.93 -7.80 13.30
CA SER A 126 12.04 -8.11 14.23
C SER A 126 12.21 -7.04 15.30
N ALA A 127 11.89 -5.78 15.00
CA ALA A 127 11.99 -4.67 15.92
C ALA A 127 10.76 -4.48 16.82
N HIS A 128 9.55 -4.72 16.29
CA HIS A 128 8.29 -4.37 16.95
C HIS A 128 7.41 -5.56 17.35
N GLY A 129 7.71 -6.76 16.85
CA GLY A 129 6.87 -7.95 16.95
C GLY A 129 6.07 -8.21 15.67
N HIS A 130 5.74 -9.49 15.47
CA HIS A 130 5.11 -9.96 14.22
C HIS A 130 3.77 -9.27 13.93
N ASP A 131 2.92 -9.18 14.94
CA ASP A 131 1.56 -8.66 14.81
C ASP A 131 1.50 -7.11 14.84
N ALA A 132 2.64 -6.47 15.14
CA ALA A 132 2.74 -5.01 15.19
C ALA A 132 3.00 -4.35 13.81
N VAL A 133 3.12 -5.13 12.74
CA VAL A 133 3.42 -4.63 11.39
C VAL A 133 2.38 -5.08 10.39
N LEU A 134 1.59 -4.14 9.89
CA LEU A 134 0.73 -4.39 8.74
C LEU A 134 1.55 -4.37 7.45
N ALA A 135 1.35 -5.35 6.58
CA ALA A 135 1.89 -5.32 5.22
C ALA A 135 0.84 -5.73 4.20
N THR A 136 0.87 -5.13 3.02
CA THR A 136 -0.02 -5.51 1.91
C THR A 136 0.03 -7.01 1.67
N ARG A 137 -1.13 -7.67 1.67
CA ARG A 137 -1.25 -9.10 1.40
C ARG A 137 -1.41 -9.36 -0.08
N GLY A 138 -0.69 -10.38 -0.58
CA GLY A 138 -0.78 -10.76 -1.99
C GLY A 138 -0.56 -9.59 -2.94
N ASN A 139 -1.49 -9.39 -3.86
CA ASN A 139 -1.47 -8.33 -4.87
C ASN A 139 -2.53 -7.22 -4.62
N LEU A 140 -2.94 -7.00 -3.35
CA LEU A 140 -3.88 -5.94 -2.97
C LEU A 140 -3.24 -4.53 -3.05
N ASN A 141 -2.68 -4.20 -4.21
CA ASN A 141 -1.85 -3.01 -4.44
C ASN A 141 -2.46 -1.99 -5.40
N ASN A 142 -3.72 -2.16 -5.78
CA ASN A 142 -4.47 -1.27 -6.67
C ASN A 142 -5.47 -0.38 -5.91
N ASP A 143 -6.33 0.31 -6.64
CA ASP A 143 -7.35 1.24 -6.13
C ASP A 143 -8.43 0.61 -5.23
N LEU A 144 -8.59 -0.72 -5.24
CA LEU A 144 -9.41 -1.47 -4.29
C LEU A 144 -8.59 -2.07 -3.16
N GLY A 145 -7.44 -2.64 -3.50
CA GLY A 145 -6.61 -3.37 -2.56
C GLY A 145 -5.92 -2.46 -1.54
N ALA A 146 -5.41 -1.31 -1.95
CA ALA A 146 -4.77 -0.37 -1.04
C ALA A 146 -5.74 0.14 0.05
N PRO A 147 -6.98 0.60 -0.27
CA PRO A 147 -7.95 0.95 0.75
C PRO A 147 -8.32 -0.20 1.70
N LEU A 148 -8.51 -1.40 1.17
CA LEU A 148 -8.80 -2.58 1.99
C LEU A 148 -7.66 -2.86 2.97
N THR A 149 -6.40 -2.75 2.52
CA THR A 149 -5.23 -2.88 3.40
C THR A 149 -5.22 -1.78 4.46
N LEU A 150 -5.52 -0.52 4.12
CA LEU A 150 -5.60 0.56 5.10
C LEU A 150 -6.69 0.33 6.15
N LEU A 151 -7.80 -0.30 5.80
CA LEU A 151 -8.88 -0.64 6.72
C LEU A 151 -8.51 -1.79 7.69
N GLU A 152 -7.45 -2.54 7.43
CA GLU A 152 -6.89 -3.51 8.38
C GLU A 152 -6.04 -2.86 9.49
N LEU A 153 -5.62 -1.59 9.35
CA LEU A 153 -4.91 -0.88 10.42
C LEU A 153 -5.72 -0.92 11.72
N SER A 154 -5.06 -1.31 12.79
CA SER A 154 -5.64 -1.42 14.14
C SER A 154 -4.71 -0.81 15.19
N ALA A 155 -5.18 -0.71 16.43
CA ALA A 155 -4.39 -0.20 17.56
C ALA A 155 -3.18 -1.09 17.91
N GLU A 156 -3.15 -2.34 17.44
CA GLU A 156 -2.02 -3.26 17.66
C GLU A 156 -0.84 -2.94 16.74
N HIS A 157 -1.10 -2.33 15.57
CA HIS A 157 -0.05 -2.00 14.62
C HIS A 157 0.77 -0.80 15.07
N ARG A 158 2.08 -0.90 14.92
CA ARG A 158 3.05 0.17 15.16
C ARG A 158 3.60 0.77 13.87
N SER A 159 3.56 0.02 12.78
CA SER A 159 3.99 0.46 11.46
C SER A 159 3.23 -0.28 10.35
N ALA A 160 3.28 0.28 9.14
CA ALA A 160 2.68 -0.37 7.97
C ALA A 160 3.59 -0.27 6.74
N VAL A 161 3.55 -1.30 5.89
CA VAL A 161 4.26 -1.38 4.62
C VAL A 161 3.25 -1.64 3.51
N ILE A 162 3.00 -0.63 2.69
CA ILE A 162 1.95 -0.64 1.67
C ILE A 162 2.57 -0.73 0.28
N GLU A 163 2.29 -1.80 -0.45
CA GLU A 163 2.69 -1.94 -1.85
C GLU A 163 1.68 -1.22 -2.76
N LEU A 164 2.17 -0.40 -3.70
CA LEU A 164 1.36 0.33 -4.68
C LEU A 164 1.75 -0.07 -6.10
N GLY A 165 0.79 -0.66 -6.80
CA GLY A 165 0.88 -1.02 -8.21
C GLY A 165 0.26 0.04 -9.12
N ALA A 166 0.64 0.01 -10.41
CA ALA A 166 0.02 0.83 -11.43
C ALA A 166 0.01 0.11 -12.77
N SER A 167 -1.05 0.31 -13.53
CA SER A 167 -1.18 -0.05 -14.94
C SER A 167 -1.09 1.17 -15.85
N ARG A 168 -1.33 2.37 -15.32
CA ARG A 168 -1.30 3.64 -16.04
C ARG A 168 -0.88 4.79 -15.12
N VAL A 169 -0.54 5.92 -15.73
CA VAL A 169 -0.34 7.20 -15.03
C VAL A 169 -1.64 7.59 -14.31
N GLY A 170 -1.54 8.04 -13.07
CA GLY A 170 -2.65 8.41 -12.21
C GLY A 170 -3.05 7.34 -11.19
N ASP A 171 -2.74 6.07 -11.43
CA ASP A 171 -3.12 4.99 -10.50
C ASP A 171 -2.41 5.13 -9.13
N ILE A 172 -1.10 5.41 -9.13
CA ILE A 172 -0.35 5.62 -7.89
C ILE A 172 -0.67 6.97 -7.29
N ALA A 173 -0.89 8.01 -8.09
CA ALA A 173 -1.32 9.31 -7.59
C ALA A 173 -2.59 9.18 -6.73
N TYR A 174 -3.57 8.40 -7.20
CA TYR A 174 -4.77 8.12 -6.43
C TYR A 174 -4.47 7.35 -5.14
N THR A 175 -3.81 6.19 -5.24
CA THR A 175 -3.60 5.33 -4.07
C THR A 175 -2.67 5.95 -3.04
N VAL A 176 -1.63 6.67 -3.46
CA VAL A 176 -0.72 7.35 -2.52
C VAL A 176 -1.38 8.51 -1.79
N SER A 177 -2.37 9.18 -2.41
CA SER A 177 -3.16 10.22 -1.75
C SER A 177 -3.97 9.68 -0.57
N LEU A 178 -4.37 8.41 -0.63
CA LEU A 178 -5.05 7.71 0.48
C LEU A 178 -4.06 7.24 1.55
N VAL A 179 -2.90 6.73 1.13
CA VAL A 179 -1.87 6.16 2.01
C VAL A 179 -1.14 7.24 2.80
N ARG A 180 -0.80 8.36 2.19
CA ARG A 180 -0.03 9.46 2.79
C ARG A 180 1.18 8.94 3.58
N PRO A 181 2.19 8.38 2.89
CA PRO A 181 3.30 7.70 3.53
C PRO A 181 4.29 8.68 4.18
N ASP A 182 4.99 8.18 5.18
CA ASP A 182 6.15 8.83 5.79
C ASP A 182 7.45 8.47 5.05
N VAL A 183 7.46 7.29 4.40
CA VAL A 183 8.55 6.81 3.55
C VAL A 183 7.96 6.36 2.21
N SER A 184 8.46 6.91 1.10
CA SER A 184 8.13 6.46 -0.26
C SER A 184 9.34 5.84 -0.93
N LEU A 185 9.23 4.59 -1.38
CA LEU A 185 10.31 3.85 -2.00
C LEU A 185 9.98 3.49 -3.44
N ILE A 186 10.92 3.77 -4.36
CA ILE A 186 10.88 3.31 -5.75
C ILE A 186 12.00 2.32 -5.98
N THR A 187 11.65 1.07 -6.31
CA THR A 187 12.65 0.02 -6.57
C THR A 187 13.39 0.26 -7.88
N ASN A 188 12.64 0.49 -8.95
CA ASN A 188 13.18 0.78 -10.30
C ASN A 188 12.07 1.19 -11.28
N ALA A 189 12.48 1.80 -12.41
CA ALA A 189 11.66 2.03 -13.59
C ALA A 189 12.11 1.10 -14.73
N GLY A 190 11.98 -0.22 -14.53
CA GLY A 190 12.31 -1.20 -15.56
C GLY A 190 11.38 -1.14 -16.77
N THR A 191 11.65 -1.97 -17.76
CA THR A 191 10.91 -2.05 -19.03
C THR A 191 9.66 -2.92 -18.96
N ALA A 192 9.29 -3.45 -17.79
CA ALA A 192 8.08 -4.24 -17.61
C ALA A 192 6.84 -3.38 -17.93
N HIS A 193 5.93 -3.93 -18.73
CA HIS A 193 4.68 -3.27 -19.14
C HIS A 193 4.82 -1.99 -19.98
N VAL A 194 5.95 -1.77 -20.65
CA VAL A 194 6.18 -0.58 -21.50
C VAL A 194 5.03 -0.33 -22.49
N GLY A 195 4.46 -1.41 -23.07
CA GLY A 195 3.36 -1.30 -24.01
C GLY A 195 2.05 -0.78 -23.37
N GLU A 196 1.77 -1.19 -22.14
CA GLU A 196 0.55 -0.78 -21.41
C GLU A 196 0.63 0.68 -20.96
N PHE A 197 1.80 1.14 -20.55
CA PHE A 197 2.03 2.53 -20.14
C PHE A 197 2.16 3.50 -21.31
N GLY A 198 2.47 3.02 -22.52
CA GLY A 198 2.71 3.86 -23.68
C GLY A 198 4.10 4.50 -23.73
N GLY A 199 5.09 3.84 -23.11
CA GLY A 199 6.50 4.20 -23.20
C GLY A 199 7.23 4.25 -21.84
N PRO A 200 8.57 4.21 -21.86
CA PRO A 200 9.37 4.18 -20.63
C PRO A 200 9.25 5.47 -19.80
N GLU A 201 9.07 6.61 -20.44
CA GLU A 201 8.90 7.90 -19.77
C GLU A 201 7.64 7.93 -18.90
N LYS A 202 6.56 7.32 -19.38
CA LYS A 202 5.32 7.21 -18.60
C LYS A 202 5.44 6.25 -17.43
N ILE A 203 6.30 5.23 -17.52
CA ILE A 203 6.63 4.37 -16.37
C ILE A 203 7.35 5.19 -15.30
N VAL A 204 8.35 5.97 -15.68
CA VAL A 204 9.09 6.88 -14.78
C VAL A 204 8.12 7.86 -14.11
N GLN A 205 7.22 8.46 -14.90
CA GLN A 205 6.19 9.37 -14.40
C GLN A 205 5.27 8.68 -13.39
N ALA A 206 4.68 7.53 -13.77
CA ALA A 206 3.74 6.79 -12.94
C ALA A 206 4.36 6.32 -11.62
N LYS A 207 5.61 5.80 -11.66
CA LYS A 207 6.30 5.38 -10.42
C LYS A 207 6.65 6.59 -9.56
N GLY A 208 7.02 7.71 -10.18
CA GLY A 208 7.30 8.96 -9.49
C GLY A 208 6.11 9.55 -8.71
N GLU A 209 4.87 9.21 -9.08
CA GLU A 209 3.66 9.67 -8.37
C GLU A 209 3.64 9.30 -6.88
N ILE A 210 4.33 8.21 -6.48
CA ILE A 210 4.40 7.81 -5.07
C ILE A 210 5.06 8.88 -4.19
N LEU A 211 5.90 9.72 -4.79
CA LEU A 211 6.63 10.78 -4.11
C LEU A 211 5.74 11.98 -3.76
N ASP A 212 4.64 12.17 -4.49
CA ASP A 212 3.71 13.28 -4.27
C ASP A 212 2.91 13.10 -2.96
N GLY A 213 2.74 11.86 -2.51
CA GLY A 213 2.05 11.54 -1.25
C GLY A 213 2.90 11.68 0.00
N LEU A 214 4.20 11.95 -0.11
CA LEU A 214 5.09 12.08 1.04
C LEU A 214 4.68 13.26 1.92
N SER A 215 4.65 13.04 3.23
CA SER A 215 4.52 14.10 4.23
C SER A 215 5.65 15.14 4.11
N ALA A 216 5.46 16.31 4.72
CA ALA A 216 6.46 17.38 4.67
C ALA A 216 7.83 16.95 5.22
N THR A 217 7.83 16.07 6.23
CA THR A 217 9.03 15.51 6.87
C THR A 217 9.39 14.12 6.35
N GLY A 218 8.69 13.64 5.33
CA GLY A 218 8.85 12.29 4.79
C GLY A 218 10.17 12.08 4.06
N THR A 219 10.55 10.81 3.92
CA THR A 219 11.79 10.37 3.28
C THR A 219 11.49 9.66 1.96
N ALA A 220 12.15 10.08 0.88
CA ALA A 220 12.18 9.35 -0.38
C ALA A 220 13.35 8.37 -0.40
N VAL A 221 13.06 7.09 -0.67
CA VAL A 221 14.08 6.05 -0.84
C VAL A 221 14.19 5.71 -2.32
N LEU A 222 15.32 6.03 -2.93
CA LEU A 222 15.51 6.02 -4.38
C LEU A 222 16.69 5.16 -4.81
N ASN A 223 16.50 4.40 -5.87
CA ASN A 223 17.55 3.60 -6.50
C ASN A 223 18.51 4.50 -7.30
N ARG A 224 19.75 4.63 -6.84
CA ARG A 224 20.76 5.48 -7.47
C ARG A 224 21.36 4.87 -8.74
N ASP A 225 21.19 3.58 -8.93
CA ASP A 225 21.58 2.89 -10.18
C ASP A 225 20.55 3.08 -11.29
N ASP A 226 19.35 3.54 -10.98
CA ASP A 226 18.29 3.74 -11.97
C ASP A 226 18.51 5.05 -12.74
N LYS A 227 18.36 4.98 -14.07
CA LYS A 227 18.48 6.16 -14.95
C LYS A 227 17.48 7.26 -14.63
N ALA A 228 16.34 6.91 -14.03
CA ALA A 228 15.31 7.85 -13.62
C ALA A 228 15.61 8.53 -12.26
N TYR A 229 16.67 8.12 -11.55
CA TYR A 229 17.04 8.72 -10.26
C TYR A 229 17.07 10.26 -10.28
N PRO A 230 17.70 10.95 -11.24
CA PRO A 230 17.75 12.42 -11.26
C PRO A 230 16.34 13.05 -11.34
N ILE A 231 15.43 12.44 -12.12
CA ILE A 231 14.06 12.91 -12.31
C ILE A 231 13.29 12.81 -10.98
N TRP A 232 13.42 11.68 -10.29
CA TRP A 232 12.74 11.47 -9.01
C TRP A 232 13.33 12.32 -7.89
N ALA A 233 14.67 12.50 -7.88
CA ALA A 233 15.33 13.35 -6.90
C ALA A 233 14.90 14.83 -7.05
N GLU A 234 14.73 15.31 -8.28
CA GLU A 234 14.21 16.65 -8.56
C GLU A 234 12.75 16.79 -8.11
N ARG A 235 11.91 15.75 -8.33
CA ARG A 235 10.49 15.74 -7.92
C ARG A 235 10.30 15.89 -6.41
N VAL A 236 11.26 15.45 -5.61
CA VAL A 236 11.22 15.57 -4.14
C VAL A 236 12.19 16.61 -3.60
N ALA A 237 12.59 17.57 -4.43
CA ALA A 237 13.52 18.63 -4.00
C ALA A 237 13.04 19.29 -2.70
N GLY A 238 13.96 19.41 -1.72
CA GLY A 238 13.68 19.94 -0.39
C GLY A 238 13.22 18.91 0.64
N LYS A 239 12.99 17.63 0.27
CA LYS A 239 12.72 16.53 1.20
C LYS A 239 13.98 15.70 1.43
N ARG A 240 13.97 14.89 2.49
CA ARG A 240 15.05 13.93 2.75
C ARG A 240 15.05 12.86 1.67
N ILE A 241 16.22 12.61 1.07
CA ILE A 241 16.46 11.50 0.16
C ILE A 241 17.45 10.55 0.83
N VAL A 242 17.15 9.26 0.79
CA VAL A 242 18.04 8.16 1.13
C VAL A 242 18.18 7.31 -0.12
N SER A 243 19.40 7.12 -0.61
CA SER A 243 19.65 6.38 -1.83
C SER A 243 20.23 4.99 -1.55
N PHE A 244 19.91 4.04 -2.42
CA PHE A 244 20.53 2.72 -2.44
C PHE A 244 21.03 2.39 -3.85
N GLY A 245 22.04 1.55 -3.95
CA GLY A 245 22.58 1.11 -5.23
C GLY A 245 23.65 0.05 -5.07
N LEU A 246 23.84 -0.78 -6.09
CA LEU A 246 24.88 -1.81 -6.16
C LEU A 246 26.12 -1.31 -6.89
N ASP A 247 25.93 -0.45 -7.88
CA ASP A 247 26.98 -0.05 -8.85
C ASP A 247 27.36 1.42 -8.69
N ASN A 248 26.51 2.25 -8.11
CA ASN A 248 26.77 3.65 -7.91
C ASN A 248 27.48 3.91 -6.57
N PRO A 249 28.74 4.39 -6.57
CA PRO A 249 29.52 4.58 -5.35
C PRO A 249 29.00 5.72 -4.45
N LEU A 250 28.09 6.54 -4.95
CA LEU A 250 27.49 7.65 -4.19
C LEU A 250 26.18 7.26 -3.49
N ALA A 251 25.77 5.99 -3.56
CA ALA A 251 24.60 5.52 -2.86
C ALA A 251 24.85 5.49 -1.34
N ASP A 252 23.85 5.92 -0.54
CA ASP A 252 23.94 5.91 0.93
C ASP A 252 23.95 4.48 1.47
N PHE A 253 23.22 3.57 0.80
CA PHE A 253 23.22 2.14 1.07
C PHE A 253 23.79 1.39 -0.11
N SER A 254 24.85 0.62 0.11
CA SER A 254 25.56 -0.16 -0.90
C SER A 254 25.92 -1.56 -0.40
N ALA A 255 26.36 -2.42 -1.31
CA ALA A 255 26.82 -3.76 -0.98
C ALA A 255 28.23 -4.03 -1.52
N GLY A 256 29.08 -4.57 -0.69
CA GLY A 256 30.41 -5.05 -1.06
C GLY A 256 30.59 -6.53 -0.77
N SER A 257 31.68 -7.12 -1.29
CA SER A 257 32.06 -8.51 -1.03
C SER A 257 30.92 -9.51 -1.32
N ILE A 258 30.19 -9.30 -2.45
CA ILE A 258 29.08 -10.17 -2.80
C ILE A 258 29.61 -11.53 -3.23
N ALA A 259 29.25 -12.59 -2.53
CA ALA A 259 29.53 -13.97 -2.86
C ALA A 259 28.23 -14.79 -2.85
N TYR A 260 28.24 -15.97 -3.44
CA TYR A 260 27.07 -16.82 -3.53
C TYR A 260 27.35 -18.17 -2.88
N ASP A 261 26.39 -18.69 -2.12
CA ASP A 261 26.45 -20.05 -1.59
C ASP A 261 26.19 -21.09 -2.68
N GLN A 262 26.27 -22.38 -2.33
CA GLN A 262 26.04 -23.49 -3.28
C GLN A 262 24.63 -23.50 -3.91
N ARG A 263 23.66 -22.83 -3.28
CA ARG A 263 22.29 -22.68 -3.78
C ARG A 263 22.14 -21.45 -4.69
N GLY A 264 23.19 -20.60 -4.79
CA GLY A 264 23.13 -19.34 -5.52
C GLY A 264 22.53 -18.18 -4.72
N CYS A 265 22.42 -18.33 -3.39
CA CYS A 265 21.96 -17.27 -2.51
C CYS A 265 23.11 -16.34 -2.13
N PRO A 266 22.94 -15.01 -2.25
CA PRO A 266 24.00 -14.06 -1.97
C PRO A 266 24.28 -13.88 -0.49
N ASN A 267 25.56 -13.76 -0.13
CA ASN A 267 26.04 -13.17 1.09
C ASN A 267 26.90 -11.94 0.74
N PHE A 268 26.79 -10.89 1.53
CA PHE A 268 27.46 -9.63 1.23
C PHE A 268 27.63 -8.77 2.49
N VAL A 269 28.43 -7.73 2.36
CA VAL A 269 28.55 -6.69 3.38
C VAL A 269 27.67 -5.52 2.94
N LEU A 270 26.58 -5.28 3.67
CA LEU A 270 25.76 -4.08 3.53
C LEU A 270 26.50 -2.93 4.23
N THR A 271 26.71 -1.83 3.51
CA THR A 271 27.28 -0.59 4.04
C THR A 271 26.21 0.50 4.02
N GLY A 272 26.03 1.16 5.15
CA GLY A 272 25.06 2.25 5.30
C GLY A 272 25.56 3.30 6.32
N PRO A 273 24.75 4.34 6.57
CA PRO A 273 25.13 5.43 7.49
C PRO A 273 25.46 4.98 8.91
N LEU A 274 24.92 3.84 9.35
CA LEU A 274 25.17 3.27 10.69
C LEU A 274 26.34 2.28 10.73
N GLY A 275 27.06 2.08 9.61
CA GLY A 275 28.19 1.18 9.51
C GLY A 275 27.93 -0.02 8.60
N ASN A 276 28.66 -1.10 8.83
CA ASN A 276 28.65 -2.30 8.00
C ASN A 276 27.97 -3.47 8.69
N LEU A 277 27.18 -4.22 7.94
CA LEU A 277 26.50 -5.43 8.40
C LEU A 277 26.69 -6.57 7.39
N ARG A 278 27.10 -7.74 7.87
CA ARG A 278 27.13 -8.95 7.05
C ARG A 278 25.71 -9.51 6.91
N VAL A 279 25.27 -9.70 5.67
CA VAL A 279 23.93 -10.18 5.34
C VAL A 279 24.05 -11.47 4.52
N GLN A 280 23.28 -12.49 4.88
CA GLN A 280 23.03 -13.70 4.12
C GLN A 280 21.56 -13.74 3.74
N LEU A 281 21.26 -13.79 2.44
CA LEU A 281 19.90 -13.98 1.97
C LEU A 281 19.61 -15.47 1.72
N ASN A 282 18.32 -15.84 1.82
CA ASN A 282 17.80 -17.12 1.39
C ASN A 282 16.99 -16.99 0.08
N LEU A 283 17.32 -16.00 -0.73
CA LEU A 283 16.73 -15.69 -2.02
C LEU A 283 17.82 -15.63 -3.08
N LEU A 284 17.52 -16.10 -4.29
CA LEU A 284 18.48 -16.22 -5.37
C LEU A 284 18.72 -14.88 -6.08
N GLY A 285 19.94 -14.66 -6.50
CA GLY A 285 20.29 -13.66 -7.51
C GLY A 285 20.64 -12.28 -6.96
N ARG A 286 21.44 -11.55 -7.75
CA ARG A 286 21.98 -10.23 -7.43
C ARG A 286 20.90 -9.17 -7.23
N HIS A 287 19.78 -9.27 -7.94
CA HIS A 287 18.65 -8.34 -7.79
C HIS A 287 18.07 -8.35 -6.36
N ASN A 288 18.15 -9.46 -5.63
CA ASN A 288 17.72 -9.51 -4.23
C ASN A 288 18.70 -8.81 -3.28
N VAL A 289 19.96 -8.63 -3.66
CA VAL A 289 20.87 -7.75 -2.91
C VAL A 289 20.37 -6.30 -3.01
N ALA A 290 20.03 -5.82 -4.20
CA ALA A 290 19.43 -4.49 -4.36
C ALA A 290 18.12 -4.32 -3.58
N ASN A 291 17.24 -5.35 -3.60
CA ASN A 291 16.01 -5.35 -2.82
C ASN A 291 16.30 -5.24 -1.30
N ALA A 292 17.32 -5.95 -0.81
CA ALA A 292 17.72 -5.87 0.60
C ALA A 292 18.28 -4.50 0.97
N LEU A 293 19.07 -3.87 0.09
CA LEU A 293 19.53 -2.49 0.30
C LEU A 293 18.36 -1.51 0.35
N ALA A 294 17.39 -1.65 -0.54
CA ALA A 294 16.19 -0.83 -0.55
C ALA A 294 15.38 -0.97 0.76
N ALA A 295 15.20 -2.20 1.23
CA ALA A 295 14.50 -2.47 2.48
C ALA A 295 15.25 -1.89 3.70
N ALA A 296 16.57 -2.06 3.75
CA ALA A 296 17.40 -1.48 4.82
C ALA A 296 17.37 0.05 4.80
N ALA A 297 17.42 0.67 3.62
CA ALA A 297 17.32 2.12 3.45
C ALA A 297 15.96 2.67 3.91
N ALA A 298 14.87 1.93 3.68
CA ALA A 298 13.53 2.31 4.12
C ALA A 298 13.28 2.10 5.62
N ALA A 299 14.05 1.21 6.26
CA ALA A 299 13.96 0.95 7.69
C ALA A 299 14.80 1.93 8.53
N HIS A 300 15.70 2.70 7.89
CA HIS A 300 16.60 3.69 8.51
C HIS A 300 15.88 5.01 8.76
#